data_32111db7d8c4cb01575095320dacd5a4
#
_entry.id   32111db7d8c4cb01575095320dacd5a4
#
_cell.length_a   1.000
_cell.length_b   1.000
_cell.length_c   1.000
_cell.angle_alpha   90.00
_cell.angle_beta   90.00
_cell.angle_gamma   90.00
#
_symmetry.space_group_name_H-M   'P 1'
#
loop_
_entity.id
_entity.type
_entity.pdbx_description
1 polymer ?
#
loop_
_entity_poly.entity_id
_entity_poly.type
_entity_poly.pdbx_seq_one_letter_code
_entity_poly.pdbx_strand_id
1 'polypeptide(L)'
;MIRENGHAEEKMREAGLRVTPQRRAVWEAFGEDGHLAADEVFARARRGLPELSRATVYNTLAAFVEAGMLQAVESRGAVLYDPNPDPMHHHFRCRNCDRLCDVRVEGVEALRISGEEAFIVEGKTVLLRGLCPPCSEAGGSGV
;
A
#
# COMPACT_ATOMS: atom_id res chain seq x y z
N MET A 1 -1.31 -17.54 -3.33
CA MET A 1 -1.46 -17.60 -4.79
C MET A 1 -0.51 -16.61 -5.42
N ILE A 2 0.41 -17.08 -6.22
CA ILE A 2 1.37 -16.24 -6.92
C ILE A 2 0.59 -15.46 -7.98
N ARG A 3 0.72 -14.14 -8.02
CA ARG A 3 0.12 -13.34 -9.08
C ARG A 3 0.73 -13.75 -10.41
N GLU A 4 -0.09 -14.14 -11.36
CA GLU A 4 0.37 -14.55 -12.66
C GLU A 4 1.11 -13.41 -13.38
N ASN A 5 2.22 -13.74 -14.03
CA ASN A 5 3.06 -12.75 -14.72
C ASN A 5 2.28 -11.87 -15.70
N GLY A 6 1.30 -12.44 -16.39
CA GLY A 6 0.45 -11.71 -17.32
C GLY A 6 -0.36 -10.61 -16.67
N HIS A 7 -0.75 -10.80 -15.41
CA HIS A 7 -1.52 -9.80 -14.66
C HIS A 7 -0.70 -8.56 -14.31
N ALA A 8 0.57 -8.75 -13.96
CA ALA A 8 1.49 -7.65 -13.67
C ALA A 8 1.71 -6.76 -14.90
N GLU A 9 1.97 -7.38 -16.04
CA GLU A 9 2.19 -6.66 -17.30
C GLU A 9 0.96 -5.88 -17.73
N GLU A 10 -0.21 -6.51 -17.65
CA GLU A 10 -1.48 -5.86 -17.99
C GLU A 10 -1.75 -4.65 -17.12
N LYS A 11 -1.55 -4.76 -15.80
CA LYS A 11 -1.73 -3.64 -14.88
C LYS A 11 -0.80 -2.47 -15.18
N MET A 12 0.46 -2.76 -15.51
CA MET A 12 1.40 -1.69 -15.87
C MET A 12 0.97 -0.98 -17.15
N ARG A 13 0.54 -1.73 -18.17
CA ARG A 13 0.05 -1.15 -19.42
C ARG A 13 -1.19 -0.30 -19.21
N GLU A 14 -2.15 -0.77 -18.41
CA GLU A 14 -3.35 -0.01 -18.06
C GLU A 14 -3.01 1.28 -17.32
N ALA A 15 -1.97 1.26 -16.51
CA ALA A 15 -1.49 2.43 -15.77
C ALA A 15 -0.61 3.35 -16.61
N GLY A 16 -0.36 3.02 -17.87
CA GLY A 16 0.49 3.81 -18.75
C GLY A 16 1.98 3.63 -18.51
N LEU A 17 2.37 2.57 -17.83
CA LEU A 17 3.77 2.29 -17.52
C LEU A 17 4.38 1.27 -18.47
N ARG A 18 5.63 1.54 -18.85
CA ARG A 18 6.40 0.61 -19.65
C ARG A 18 6.77 -0.61 -18.80
N VAL A 19 6.55 -1.82 -19.36
CA VAL A 19 6.93 -3.06 -18.70
C VAL A 19 8.45 -3.25 -18.82
N THR A 20 9.10 -3.42 -17.66
CA THR A 20 10.54 -3.72 -17.59
C THR A 20 10.75 -4.88 -16.61
N PRO A 21 11.87 -5.63 -16.74
CA PRO A 21 12.18 -6.68 -15.77
C PRO A 21 12.25 -6.16 -14.33
N GLN A 22 12.79 -4.96 -14.13
CA GLN A 22 12.89 -4.34 -12.80
C GLN A 22 11.52 -4.04 -12.22
N ARG A 23 10.63 -3.43 -13.01
CA ARG A 23 9.26 -3.14 -12.56
C ARG A 23 8.49 -4.40 -12.26
N ARG A 24 8.66 -5.44 -13.09
CA ARG A 24 8.01 -6.72 -12.84
C ARG A 24 8.49 -7.35 -11.53
N ALA A 25 9.80 -7.34 -11.27
CA ALA A 25 10.36 -7.89 -10.05
C ALA A 25 9.83 -7.16 -8.81
N VAL A 26 9.72 -5.84 -8.86
CA VAL A 26 9.17 -5.05 -7.76
C VAL A 26 7.70 -5.36 -7.52
N TRP A 27 6.90 -5.45 -8.58
CA TRP A 27 5.49 -5.78 -8.45
C TRP A 27 5.26 -7.18 -7.87
N GLU A 28 6.02 -8.17 -8.36
CA GLU A 28 5.91 -9.56 -7.90
C GLU A 28 6.35 -9.75 -6.45
N ALA A 29 7.16 -8.83 -5.91
CA ALA A 29 7.59 -8.88 -4.52
C ALA A 29 6.43 -8.76 -3.52
N PHE A 30 5.31 -8.15 -3.91
CA PHE A 30 4.19 -7.94 -3.01
C PHE A 30 3.41 -9.22 -2.67
N GLY A 31 3.32 -10.19 -3.57
CA GLY A 31 2.60 -11.42 -3.29
C GLY A 31 1.20 -11.19 -2.71
N GLU A 32 0.84 -11.95 -1.69
CA GLU A 32 -0.45 -11.83 -0.98
C GLU A 32 -0.37 -11.05 0.32
N ASP A 33 0.83 -10.68 0.75
CA ASP A 33 1.04 -10.09 2.09
C ASP A 33 0.59 -8.64 2.24
N GLY A 34 0.23 -7.99 1.15
CA GLY A 34 -0.31 -6.64 1.21
C GLY A 34 0.75 -5.58 1.51
N HIS A 35 0.80 -5.13 2.74
CA HIS A 35 1.60 -3.97 3.13
C HIS A 35 3.07 -4.30 3.32
N LEU A 36 3.95 -3.72 2.48
CA LEU A 36 5.39 -3.91 2.58
C LEU A 36 6.11 -2.56 2.62
N ALA A 37 7.13 -2.48 3.46
CA ALA A 37 8.09 -1.36 3.43
C ALA A 37 9.05 -1.51 2.24
N ALA A 38 9.64 -0.42 1.80
CA ALA A 38 10.55 -0.43 0.65
C ALA A 38 11.72 -1.42 0.81
N ASP A 39 12.28 -1.53 2.00
CA ASP A 39 13.38 -2.46 2.27
C ASP A 39 12.96 -3.92 2.13
N GLU A 40 11.72 -4.24 2.52
CA GLU A 40 11.18 -5.59 2.33
C GLU A 40 10.97 -5.89 0.85
N VAL A 41 10.44 -4.91 0.10
CA VAL A 41 10.27 -5.04 -1.35
C VAL A 41 11.62 -5.27 -2.02
N PHE A 42 12.64 -4.51 -1.64
CA PHE A 42 14.00 -4.66 -2.16
C PHE A 42 14.55 -6.07 -1.88
N ALA A 43 14.43 -6.55 -0.65
CA ALA A 43 14.93 -7.88 -0.29
C ALA A 43 14.26 -8.99 -1.09
N ARG A 44 12.94 -8.89 -1.29
CA ARG A 44 12.17 -9.88 -2.05
C ARG A 44 12.45 -9.81 -3.55
N ALA A 45 12.48 -8.61 -4.11
CA ALA A 45 12.69 -8.40 -5.54
C ALA A 45 14.09 -8.88 -5.99
N ARG A 46 15.09 -8.72 -5.13
CA ARG A 46 16.45 -9.16 -5.43
C ARG A 46 16.59 -10.68 -5.56
N ARG A 47 15.68 -11.44 -5.00
CA ARG A 47 15.69 -12.90 -5.16
C ARG A 47 15.50 -13.32 -6.62
N GLY A 48 14.64 -12.57 -7.33
CA GLY A 48 14.40 -12.82 -8.75
C GLY A 48 15.31 -12.03 -9.70
N LEU A 49 15.89 -10.94 -9.21
CA LEU A 49 16.74 -10.06 -10.02
C LEU A 49 17.90 -9.53 -9.14
N PRO A 50 18.97 -10.34 -8.96
CA PRO A 50 20.04 -10.00 -7.99
C PRO A 50 20.77 -8.68 -8.23
N GLU A 51 20.82 -8.19 -9.47
CA GLU A 51 21.47 -6.92 -9.81
C GLU A 51 20.64 -5.68 -9.51
N LEU A 52 19.42 -5.85 -9.01
CA LEU A 52 18.52 -4.74 -8.72
C LEU A 52 19.08 -3.85 -7.61
N SER A 53 19.14 -2.53 -7.85
CA SER A 53 19.63 -1.57 -6.87
C SER A 53 18.50 -1.02 -6.00
N ARG A 54 18.85 -0.50 -4.80
CA ARG A 54 17.89 0.18 -3.94
C ARG A 54 17.25 1.37 -4.64
N ALA A 55 18.06 2.18 -5.31
CA ALA A 55 17.56 3.36 -6.03
C ALA A 55 16.50 2.98 -7.05
N THR A 56 16.73 1.91 -7.81
CA THR A 56 15.74 1.43 -8.78
C THR A 56 14.45 0.98 -8.12
N VAL A 57 14.53 0.28 -6.98
CA VAL A 57 13.34 -0.14 -6.23
C VAL A 57 12.55 1.07 -5.74
N TYR A 58 13.21 2.05 -5.11
CA TYR A 58 12.53 3.25 -4.62
C TYR A 58 11.88 4.05 -5.76
N ASN A 59 12.60 4.22 -6.87
CA ASN A 59 12.07 4.92 -8.03
C ASN A 59 10.87 4.18 -8.65
N THR A 60 10.92 2.85 -8.68
CA THR A 60 9.84 2.03 -9.20
C THR A 60 8.60 2.11 -8.30
N LEU A 61 8.78 2.05 -6.98
CA LEU A 61 7.68 2.21 -6.03
C LEU A 61 7.01 3.58 -6.18
N ALA A 62 7.79 4.64 -6.32
CA ALA A 62 7.26 5.99 -6.55
C ALA A 62 6.45 6.06 -7.85
N ALA A 63 6.96 5.46 -8.91
CA ALA A 63 6.24 5.40 -10.19
C ALA A 63 4.92 4.65 -10.09
N PHE A 64 4.89 3.55 -9.35
CA PHE A 64 3.67 2.77 -9.11
C PHE A 64 2.64 3.55 -8.29
N VAL A 65 3.09 4.30 -7.28
CA VAL A 65 2.19 5.16 -6.49
C VAL A 65 1.60 6.26 -7.37
N GLU A 66 2.44 6.93 -8.15
CA GLU A 66 1.99 7.99 -9.05
C GLU A 66 1.00 7.47 -10.10
N ALA A 67 1.21 6.25 -10.57
CA ALA A 67 0.32 5.62 -11.55
C ALA A 67 -0.95 5.01 -10.94
N GLY A 68 -1.10 5.04 -9.63
CA GLY A 68 -2.26 4.48 -8.94
C GLY A 68 -2.23 2.96 -8.76
N MET A 69 -1.11 2.31 -9.03
CA MET A 69 -0.96 0.86 -8.84
C MET A 69 -0.72 0.48 -7.39
N LEU A 70 -0.10 1.36 -6.62
CA LEU A 70 0.17 1.19 -5.20
C LEU A 70 -0.36 2.38 -4.43
N GLN A 71 -0.75 2.14 -3.20
CA GLN A 71 -1.06 3.19 -2.24
C GLN A 71 0.06 3.21 -1.19
N ALA A 72 0.59 4.40 -0.90
CA ALA A 72 1.58 4.58 0.16
C ALA A 72 0.85 4.98 1.44
N VAL A 73 1.10 4.24 2.51
CA VAL A 73 0.47 4.47 3.82
C VAL A 73 1.56 4.71 4.85
N GLU A 74 1.54 5.85 5.50
CA GLU A 74 2.46 6.13 6.58
C GLU A 74 1.96 5.50 7.88
N SER A 75 2.78 4.68 8.50
CA SER A 75 2.48 4.02 9.76
C SER A 75 3.73 4.00 10.63
N ARG A 76 3.65 4.65 11.78
CA ARG A 76 4.76 4.73 12.76
C ARG A 76 6.08 5.25 12.19
N GLY A 77 6.01 6.29 11.37
CA GLY A 77 7.20 6.88 10.77
C GLY A 77 7.80 6.05 9.63
N ALA A 78 7.17 4.95 9.26
CA ALA A 78 7.54 4.14 8.11
C ALA A 78 6.47 4.23 7.03
N VAL A 79 6.89 4.19 5.77
CA VAL A 79 5.96 4.13 4.64
C VAL A 79 5.78 2.68 4.23
N LEU A 80 4.54 2.23 4.20
CA LEU A 80 4.16 0.91 3.70
C LEU A 80 3.43 1.08 2.37
N TYR A 81 3.68 0.16 1.45
CA TYR A 81 3.07 0.17 0.11
C TYR A 81 2.04 -0.94 0.01
N ASP A 82 0.89 -0.62 -0.56
CA ASP A 82 -0.25 -1.54 -0.64
C ASP A 82 -0.75 -1.63 -2.08
N PRO A 83 -0.75 -2.84 -2.69
CA PRO A 83 -1.24 -3.05 -4.04
C PRO A 83 -2.75 -3.29 -4.13
N ASN A 84 -3.50 -3.16 -3.04
CA ASN A 84 -4.93 -3.43 -3.04
C ASN A 84 -5.67 -2.51 -4.02
N PRO A 85 -6.35 -3.04 -5.05
CA PRO A 85 -7.01 -2.24 -6.07
C PRO A 85 -8.36 -1.66 -5.65
N ASP A 86 -8.91 -2.05 -4.50
CA ASP A 86 -10.21 -1.58 -4.05
C ASP A 86 -10.14 -0.12 -3.63
N PRO A 87 -10.78 0.83 -4.37
CA PRO A 87 -10.75 2.24 -4.01
C PRO A 87 -11.48 2.56 -2.71
N MET A 88 -12.28 1.61 -2.21
CA MET A 88 -13.03 1.77 -0.97
C MET A 88 -12.25 1.27 0.25
N HIS A 89 -11.08 0.66 0.05
CA HIS A 89 -10.31 0.19 1.17
C HIS A 89 -9.50 1.33 1.79
N HIS A 90 -9.42 1.29 3.09
CA HIS A 90 -8.61 2.18 3.90
C HIS A 90 -7.85 1.33 4.91
N HIS A 91 -7.27 1.92 5.92
CA HIS A 91 -6.38 1.19 6.81
C HIS A 91 -6.77 1.38 8.26
N PHE A 92 -6.53 0.34 9.04
CA PHE A 92 -6.70 0.37 10.49
C PHE A 92 -5.40 -0.14 11.14
N ARG A 93 -4.86 0.62 12.07
CA ARG A 93 -3.68 0.21 12.83
C ARG A 93 -4.06 -0.13 14.27
N CYS A 94 -3.73 -1.35 14.67
CA CYS A 94 -3.92 -1.79 16.04
C CYS A 94 -2.78 -1.27 16.92
N ARG A 95 -3.10 -0.55 17.99
CA ARG A 95 -2.10 -0.04 18.93
C ARG A 95 -1.48 -1.12 19.82
N ASN A 96 -2.12 -2.29 19.90
CA ASN A 96 -1.65 -3.39 20.74
C ASN A 96 -0.71 -4.34 20.00
N CYS A 97 -1.14 -4.89 18.85
CA CYS A 97 -0.34 -5.86 18.10
C CYS A 97 0.41 -5.25 16.90
N ASP A 98 0.26 -3.95 16.66
CA ASP A 98 0.86 -3.20 15.56
C ASP A 98 0.41 -3.58 14.16
N ARG A 99 -0.54 -4.46 14.04
CA ARG A 99 -1.06 -4.88 12.75
C ARG A 99 -1.68 -3.71 12.00
N LEU A 100 -1.34 -3.61 10.72
CA LEU A 100 -2.03 -2.72 9.78
C LEU A 100 -2.99 -3.57 8.96
N CYS A 101 -4.28 -3.28 9.08
CA CYS A 101 -5.34 -4.04 8.42
C CYS A 101 -5.98 -3.20 7.32
N ASP A 102 -6.36 -3.85 6.23
CA ASP A 102 -7.22 -3.23 5.24
C ASP A 102 -8.66 -3.26 5.76
N VAL A 103 -9.32 -2.12 5.73
CA VAL A 103 -10.71 -1.99 6.17
C VAL A 103 -11.51 -1.20 5.14
N ARG A 104 -12.79 -1.46 5.06
CA ARG A 104 -13.70 -0.64 4.28
C ARG A 104 -14.27 0.43 5.19
N VAL A 105 -14.27 1.66 4.73
CA VAL A 105 -14.81 2.81 5.48
C VAL A 105 -15.93 3.43 4.66
N GLU A 106 -17.09 3.53 5.26
CA GLU A 106 -18.25 4.15 4.64
C GLU A 106 -18.27 5.65 4.88
N GLY A 107 -18.78 6.41 3.93
CA GLY A 107 -18.96 7.85 4.09
C GLY A 107 -17.73 8.69 3.81
N VAL A 108 -16.66 8.11 3.31
CA VAL A 108 -15.42 8.84 3.01
C VAL A 108 -15.63 9.92 1.95
N GLU A 109 -16.52 9.66 1.00
CA GLU A 109 -16.83 10.60 -0.07
C GLU A 109 -17.41 11.91 0.46
N ALA A 110 -18.08 11.84 1.62
CA ALA A 110 -18.72 13.01 2.24
C ALA A 110 -17.76 13.85 3.07
N LEU A 111 -16.52 13.41 3.25
CA LEU A 111 -15.53 14.17 4.00
C LEU A 111 -15.19 15.45 3.25
N ARG A 112 -15.25 16.56 3.96
CA ARG A 112 -14.98 17.89 3.42
C ARG A 112 -14.00 18.64 4.30
N ILE A 113 -13.18 19.47 3.67
CA ILE A 113 -12.29 20.39 4.39
C ILE A 113 -13.15 21.55 4.88
N SER A 114 -13.10 21.82 6.18
CA SER A 114 -13.75 23.00 6.75
C SER A 114 -12.89 24.24 6.52
N GLY A 115 -13.54 25.39 6.33
CA GLY A 115 -12.88 26.67 6.12
C GLY A 115 -13.27 27.32 4.80
N GLU A 116 -12.70 28.49 4.53
CA GLU A 116 -13.04 29.29 3.35
C GLU A 116 -12.06 29.09 2.17
N GLU A 117 -10.99 28.37 2.38
CA GLU A 117 -9.98 28.15 1.33
C GLU A 117 -10.47 27.13 0.31
N ALA A 118 -10.20 27.41 -0.96
CA ALA A 118 -10.60 26.55 -2.06
C ALA A 118 -9.53 25.47 -2.32
N PHE A 119 -9.69 24.32 -1.69
CA PHE A 119 -8.84 23.15 -1.95
C PHE A 119 -9.44 22.29 -3.06
N ILE A 120 -8.58 21.77 -3.91
CA ILE A 120 -8.97 20.75 -4.88
C ILE A 120 -8.54 19.40 -4.30
N VAL A 121 -9.52 18.58 -3.89
CA VAL A 121 -9.24 17.28 -3.29
C VAL A 121 -9.22 16.22 -4.39
N GLU A 122 -8.07 15.62 -4.63
CA GLU A 122 -7.89 14.59 -5.65
C GLU A 122 -7.99 13.16 -5.10
N GLY A 123 -7.87 13.00 -3.79
CA GLY A 123 -7.99 11.69 -3.15
C GLY A 123 -8.21 11.78 -1.66
N LYS A 124 -8.68 10.69 -1.09
CA LYS A 124 -8.93 10.59 0.35
C LYS A 124 -8.43 9.25 0.85
N THR A 125 -7.60 9.29 1.90
CA THR A 125 -7.14 8.08 2.58
C THR A 125 -7.43 8.23 4.07
N VAL A 126 -8.01 7.19 4.65
CA VAL A 126 -8.35 7.19 6.08
C VAL A 126 -7.50 6.14 6.79
N LEU A 127 -6.86 6.56 7.87
CA LEU A 127 -6.18 5.66 8.78
C LEU A 127 -6.87 5.73 10.14
N LEU A 128 -7.52 4.65 10.50
CA LEU A 128 -8.17 4.51 11.80
C LEU A 128 -7.19 3.83 12.78
N ARG A 129 -7.30 4.17 14.05
CA ARG A 129 -6.42 3.64 15.09
C ARG A 129 -7.25 3.12 16.25
N GLY A 130 -6.80 2.03 16.85
CA GLY A 130 -7.48 1.46 18.00
C GLY A 130 -7.07 0.02 18.25
N LEU A 131 -8.03 -0.86 18.49
CA LEU A 131 -7.80 -2.28 18.70
C LEU A 131 -8.44 -3.09 17.59
N CYS A 132 -7.68 -4.00 17.00
CA CYS A 132 -8.23 -4.95 16.02
C CYS A 132 -9.15 -5.96 16.74
N PRO A 133 -10.01 -6.69 16.00
CA PRO A 133 -10.96 -7.60 16.63
C PRO A 133 -10.34 -8.59 17.63
N PRO A 134 -9.25 -9.32 17.30
CA PRO A 134 -8.65 -10.22 18.31
C PRO A 134 -8.17 -9.49 19.57
N CYS A 135 -7.56 -8.31 19.42
CA CYS A 135 -7.09 -7.55 20.59
C CYS A 135 -8.23 -6.93 21.39
N SER A 136 -9.31 -6.55 20.72
CA SER A 136 -10.51 -6.03 21.37
C SER A 136 -11.20 -7.13 22.20
N GLU A 137 -11.31 -8.33 21.64
CA GLU A 137 -11.90 -9.49 22.32
C GLU A 137 -11.07 -9.96 23.51
N ALA A 138 -9.76 -9.80 23.45
CA ALA A 138 -8.85 -10.12 24.55
C ALA A 138 -8.97 -9.12 25.74
N GLY A 139 -9.98 -8.25 25.73
CA GLY A 139 -10.25 -7.31 26.81
C GLY A 139 -9.61 -5.94 26.65
N GLY A 140 -8.96 -5.67 25.54
CA GLY A 140 -8.34 -4.37 25.29
C GLY A 140 -7.30 -3.98 26.32
N SER A 141 -6.78 -4.93 27.07
CA SER A 141 -5.93 -4.69 28.22
C SER A 141 -4.46 -4.41 27.88
N GLY A 142 -4.17 -4.08 26.67
CA GLY A 142 -2.87 -3.52 26.30
C GLY A 142 -2.73 -2.07 26.72
N VAL A 143 -3.34 -1.73 27.80
CA VAL A 143 -3.26 -0.40 28.37
C VAL A 143 -1.95 -0.22 29.10
#